data_7ca2cde621f3697131930d0a073482f4
#
_entry.id   7ca2cde621f3697131930d0a073482f4
#
_cell.length_a   1.000
_cell.length_b   1.000
_cell.length_c   1.000
_cell.angle_alpha   90.00
_cell.angle_beta   90.00
_cell.angle_gamma   90.00
#
_symmetry.space_group_name_H-M   'P 1'
#
loop_
_entity.id
_entity.type
_entity.pdbx_description
1 polymer ?
#
loop_
_entity_poly.entity_id
_entity_poly.type
_entity_poly.pdbx_seq_one_letter_code
_entity_poly.pdbx_strand_id
1 'polypeptide(L)'
;MWKNIEAAPADAILGLTEAFKNDDNTQKVNLGVGVYKDEQGNTPILSCIKTAENMLLEDQITKGYLPIPGTAEYGLNVQGLLFGPDSDVISSKRASTIQSPGGTGGLRVGADLIKKFKPNSKIWMSSPTWANHKGIFTASGFEINDYPYYDAETKSVNFDEMMTTLNSIPAGDVVLLHVCCHNPTGVDLNTEQWEAVIESSVANGWLPFLDFAYQGFGDSVEKDRACLEMFAKAEIDFVVASSFSKNLALYNERVGALTVVSPTSKDASVAMSHIKKIVRVNYSNPPAHGGLVAKIVLADESLRSLWIAELALMRDRIKEMRKAFVSGLEDRGVDQDFSYIVKQRGMFSFSGLSNENVENLKRDKSIYIVKGGRINVAGLTSSNIDYVCDSIAAVLND
;
A
#
# COMPACT_ATOMS: atom_id res chain seq x y z
N MET A 1 31.68 -0.34 21.27
CA MET A 1 30.91 -0.89 20.11
C MET A 1 30.47 0.25 19.17
N TRP A 2 29.72 1.24 19.63
CA TRP A 2 29.13 2.28 18.79
C TRP A 2 30.07 3.34 18.24
N LYS A 3 31.24 3.54 18.88
CA LYS A 3 32.20 4.64 18.61
C LYS A 3 32.78 4.67 17.18
N ASN A 4 32.76 3.52 16.48
CA ASN A 4 33.30 3.36 15.12
C ASN A 4 32.25 3.02 14.08
N ILE A 5 30.97 3.24 14.39
CA ILE A 5 29.86 3.00 13.48
C ILE A 5 29.40 4.34 12.96
N GLU A 6 29.38 4.49 11.63
CA GLU A 6 28.81 5.68 10.99
C GLU A 6 27.30 5.76 11.22
N ALA A 7 26.78 6.98 11.33
CA ALA A 7 25.33 7.17 11.41
C ALA A 7 24.63 6.64 10.17
N ALA A 8 23.53 5.91 10.34
CA ALA A 8 22.71 5.48 9.23
C ALA A 8 22.14 6.69 8.47
N PRO A 9 22.03 6.61 7.13
CA PRO A 9 21.41 7.69 6.36
C PRO A 9 19.96 7.89 6.80
N ALA A 10 19.51 9.15 6.81
CA ALA A 10 18.12 9.47 7.12
C ALA A 10 17.16 8.84 6.08
N ASP A 11 16.01 8.35 6.55
CA ASP A 11 14.95 7.91 5.65
C ASP A 11 14.48 9.08 4.77
N ALA A 12 14.34 8.86 3.47
CA ALA A 12 14.05 9.91 2.50
C ALA A 12 12.68 10.60 2.74
N ILE A 13 11.69 9.89 3.29
CA ILE A 13 10.35 10.42 3.57
C ILE A 13 10.31 11.06 4.95
N LEU A 14 10.88 10.40 5.96
CA LEU A 14 10.91 10.92 7.33
C LEU A 14 11.80 12.17 7.44
N GLY A 15 12.95 12.19 6.76
CA GLY A 15 13.83 13.36 6.70
C GLY A 15 13.15 14.56 6.01
N LEU A 16 12.33 14.31 4.97
CA LEU A 16 11.52 15.35 4.32
C LEU A 16 10.46 15.92 5.29
N THR A 17 9.85 15.06 6.11
CA THR A 17 8.87 15.47 7.12
C THR A 17 9.50 16.31 8.22
N GLU A 18 10.71 15.97 8.65
CA GLU A 18 11.45 16.74 9.64
C GLU A 18 11.84 18.12 9.09
N ALA A 19 12.34 18.18 7.85
CA ALA A 19 12.63 19.44 7.18
C ALA A 19 11.37 20.32 7.08
N PHE A 20 10.23 19.75 6.69
CA PHE A 20 8.95 20.47 6.66
C PHE A 20 8.55 21.03 8.05
N LYS A 21 8.74 20.26 9.12
CA LYS A 21 8.40 20.72 10.47
C LYS A 21 9.24 21.93 10.90
N ASN A 22 10.52 21.92 10.53
CA ASN A 22 11.51 22.95 10.91
C ASN A 22 11.50 24.17 9.98
N ASP A 23 10.68 24.21 8.96
CA ASP A 23 10.51 25.34 8.06
C ASP A 23 9.52 26.35 8.67
N ASP A 24 9.91 27.62 8.77
CA ASP A 24 9.09 28.69 9.36
C ASP A 24 8.11 29.33 8.35
N ASN A 25 8.16 28.94 7.07
CA ASN A 25 7.27 29.48 6.06
C ASN A 25 5.82 29.06 6.34
N THR A 26 4.92 30.01 6.50
CA THR A 26 3.49 29.77 6.79
C THR A 26 2.72 29.19 5.61
N GLN A 27 3.24 29.31 4.38
CA GLN A 27 2.64 28.74 3.15
C GLN A 27 3.25 27.38 2.77
N LYS A 28 4.11 26.80 3.64
CA LYS A 28 4.73 25.50 3.36
C LYS A 28 3.72 24.39 3.11
N VAL A 29 4.00 23.53 2.11
CA VAL A 29 3.13 22.41 1.73
C VAL A 29 3.92 21.10 1.72
N ASN A 30 3.40 20.05 2.37
CA ASN A 30 4.02 18.73 2.36
C ASN A 30 3.22 17.75 1.49
N LEU A 31 3.75 17.42 0.33
CA LEU A 31 3.23 16.43 -0.61
C LEU A 31 4.07 15.14 -0.63
N GLY A 32 5.01 14.99 0.31
CA GLY A 32 5.90 13.81 0.41
C GLY A 32 5.32 12.67 1.25
N VAL A 33 4.51 12.97 2.25
CA VAL A 33 3.99 11.98 3.20
C VAL A 33 2.77 11.26 2.66
N GLY A 34 2.76 9.92 2.75
CA GLY A 34 1.67 9.07 2.28
C GLY A 34 0.51 8.95 3.28
N VAL A 35 -0.09 10.07 3.65
CA VAL A 35 -1.24 10.16 4.56
C VAL A 35 -2.35 10.94 3.87
N TYR A 36 -3.60 10.49 4.01
CA TYR A 36 -4.76 11.24 3.55
C TYR A 36 -4.94 12.51 4.38
N LYS A 37 -5.29 13.61 3.71
CA LYS A 37 -5.65 14.88 4.30
C LYS A 37 -7.06 15.26 3.88
N ASP A 38 -7.85 15.75 4.84
CA ASP A 38 -9.13 16.40 4.55
C ASP A 38 -8.93 17.82 3.98
N GLU A 39 -10.03 18.54 3.74
CA GLU A 39 -9.98 19.90 3.20
C GLU A 39 -9.33 20.90 4.15
N GLN A 40 -9.32 20.61 5.45
CA GLN A 40 -8.65 21.42 6.47
C GLN A 40 -7.18 21.03 6.66
N GLY A 41 -6.66 20.08 5.87
CA GLY A 41 -5.29 19.58 5.98
C GLY A 41 -5.05 18.62 7.14
N ASN A 42 -6.09 18.13 7.82
CA ASN A 42 -6.00 17.17 8.90
C ASN A 42 -6.06 15.73 8.37
N THR A 43 -5.58 14.79 9.17
CA THR A 43 -5.84 13.35 8.99
C THR A 43 -7.03 12.99 9.86
N PRO A 44 -8.23 12.79 9.28
CA PRO A 44 -9.44 12.58 10.08
C PRO A 44 -9.46 11.21 10.74
N ILE A 45 -10.12 11.11 11.89
CA ILE A 45 -10.57 9.82 12.42
C ILE A 45 -11.97 9.59 11.86
N LEU A 46 -12.18 8.46 11.20
CA LEU A 46 -13.47 8.13 10.59
C LEU A 46 -14.55 7.94 11.66
N SER A 47 -15.80 8.28 11.35
CA SER A 47 -16.91 8.17 12.29
C SER A 47 -17.19 6.70 12.66
N CYS A 48 -17.04 5.78 11.71
CA CYS A 48 -17.12 4.35 11.97
C CYS A 48 -16.08 3.88 12.99
N ILE A 49 -14.87 4.45 12.97
CA ILE A 49 -13.79 4.14 13.92
C ILE A 49 -14.15 4.64 15.32
N LYS A 50 -14.59 5.91 15.45
CA LYS A 50 -15.00 6.44 16.75
C LYS A 50 -16.12 5.64 17.39
N THR A 51 -17.10 5.21 16.60
CA THR A 51 -18.19 4.37 17.07
C THR A 51 -17.67 3.01 17.53
N ALA A 52 -16.81 2.36 16.74
CA ALA A 52 -16.22 1.08 17.10
C ALA A 52 -15.32 1.17 18.35
N GLU A 53 -14.58 2.28 18.54
CA GLU A 53 -13.80 2.53 19.76
C GLU A 53 -14.68 2.64 21.01
N ASN A 54 -15.83 3.35 20.92
CA ASN A 54 -16.78 3.43 22.02
C ASN A 54 -17.39 2.07 22.36
N MET A 55 -17.81 1.28 21.35
CA MET A 55 -18.28 -0.09 21.57
C MET A 55 -17.20 -0.95 22.24
N LEU A 56 -15.96 -0.85 21.77
CA LEU A 56 -14.84 -1.59 22.36
C LEU A 56 -14.58 -1.17 23.80
N LEU A 57 -14.69 0.12 24.13
CA LEU A 57 -14.51 0.63 25.49
C LEU A 57 -15.56 0.08 26.47
N GLU A 58 -16.81 -0.05 26.00
CA GLU A 58 -17.92 -0.58 26.81
C GLU A 58 -17.79 -2.10 27.01
N ASP A 59 -17.42 -2.85 25.98
CA ASP A 59 -17.43 -4.32 25.99
C ASP A 59 -16.11 -4.95 26.47
N GLN A 60 -14.99 -4.22 26.40
CA GLN A 60 -13.68 -4.79 26.70
C GLN A 60 -13.42 -4.90 28.20
N ILE A 61 -13.44 -6.12 28.72
CA ILE A 61 -13.21 -6.43 30.14
C ILE A 61 -11.78 -6.82 30.47
N THR A 62 -10.90 -6.98 29.48
CA THR A 62 -9.51 -7.45 29.69
C THR A 62 -8.54 -6.82 28.71
N LYS A 63 -7.29 -6.67 29.14
CA LYS A 63 -6.12 -6.31 28.30
C LYS A 63 -5.16 -7.50 28.16
N GLY A 64 -5.66 -8.73 28.33
CA GLY A 64 -4.88 -9.96 28.10
C GLY A 64 -4.35 -10.07 26.66
N TYR A 65 -3.32 -10.88 26.48
CA TYR A 65 -2.73 -11.10 25.16
C TYR A 65 -3.74 -11.73 24.19
N LEU A 66 -3.76 -11.25 22.96
CA LEU A 66 -4.44 -11.94 21.87
C LEU A 66 -3.73 -13.26 21.54
N PRO A 67 -4.42 -14.23 20.90
CA PRO A 67 -3.76 -15.37 20.27
C PRO A 67 -2.66 -14.92 19.31
N ILE A 68 -1.63 -15.72 19.10
CA ILE A 68 -0.50 -15.42 18.21
C ILE A 68 -0.95 -14.94 16.82
N PRO A 69 -1.97 -15.55 16.15
CA PRO A 69 -2.44 -15.08 14.85
C PRO A 69 -3.43 -13.88 14.93
N GLY A 70 -3.75 -13.36 16.09
CA GLY A 70 -4.91 -12.50 16.31
C GLY A 70 -6.20 -13.30 16.56
N THR A 71 -7.36 -12.64 16.58
CA THR A 71 -8.64 -13.34 16.73
C THR A 71 -9.06 -14.04 15.43
N ALA A 72 -9.76 -15.16 15.54
CA ALA A 72 -10.27 -15.90 14.39
C ALA A 72 -11.23 -15.06 13.54
N GLU A 73 -12.10 -14.28 14.21
CA GLU A 73 -13.05 -13.38 13.54
C GLU A 73 -12.35 -12.29 12.73
N TYR A 74 -11.26 -11.71 13.26
CA TYR A 74 -10.45 -10.75 12.49
C TYR A 74 -9.93 -11.39 11.19
N GLY A 75 -9.39 -12.61 11.29
CA GLY A 75 -8.90 -13.34 10.12
C GLY A 75 -9.99 -13.61 9.09
N LEU A 76 -11.18 -14.04 9.52
CA LEU A 76 -12.32 -14.29 8.62
C LEU A 76 -12.83 -12.99 7.98
N ASN A 77 -12.94 -11.90 8.75
CA ASN A 77 -13.35 -10.61 8.21
C ASN A 77 -12.37 -10.08 7.15
N VAL A 78 -11.06 -10.27 7.38
CA VAL A 78 -10.03 -9.93 6.38
C VAL A 78 -10.18 -10.80 5.13
N GLN A 79 -10.39 -12.10 5.27
CA GLN A 79 -10.63 -12.98 4.11
C GLN A 79 -11.88 -12.56 3.33
N GLY A 80 -12.97 -12.23 4.01
CA GLY A 80 -14.18 -11.70 3.38
C GLY A 80 -13.95 -10.39 2.63
N LEU A 81 -13.06 -9.55 3.13
CA LEU A 81 -12.66 -8.31 2.48
C LEU A 81 -11.81 -8.56 1.23
N LEU A 82 -10.89 -9.53 1.29
CA LEU A 82 -9.95 -9.86 0.21
C LEU A 82 -10.60 -10.66 -0.92
N PHE A 83 -11.52 -11.57 -0.62
CA PHE A 83 -12.03 -12.54 -1.59
C PHE A 83 -13.55 -12.48 -1.81
N GLY A 84 -14.26 -11.69 -1.02
CA GLY A 84 -15.73 -11.73 -0.95
C GLY A 84 -16.22 -12.73 0.12
N PRO A 85 -17.34 -12.41 0.80
CA PRO A 85 -17.84 -13.24 1.91
C PRO A 85 -18.22 -14.66 1.46
N ASP A 86 -18.66 -14.83 0.22
CA ASP A 86 -19.12 -16.11 -0.35
C ASP A 86 -18.03 -16.84 -1.14
N SER A 87 -16.77 -16.42 -1.01
CA SER A 87 -15.65 -17.00 -1.76
C SER A 87 -15.40 -18.46 -1.38
N ASP A 88 -15.12 -19.28 -2.42
CA ASP A 88 -14.68 -20.64 -2.27
C ASP A 88 -13.39 -20.77 -1.41
N VAL A 89 -12.49 -19.81 -1.48
CA VAL A 89 -11.28 -19.75 -0.66
C VAL A 89 -11.61 -19.83 0.84
N ILE A 90 -12.71 -19.20 1.27
CA ILE A 90 -13.15 -19.19 2.67
C ILE A 90 -13.85 -20.50 3.02
N SER A 91 -14.84 -20.90 2.19
CA SER A 91 -15.65 -22.11 2.44
C SER A 91 -14.82 -23.38 2.42
N SER A 92 -13.82 -23.47 1.53
CA SER A 92 -12.86 -24.58 1.44
C SER A 92 -11.69 -24.47 2.43
N LYS A 93 -11.60 -23.37 3.22
CA LYS A 93 -10.52 -23.12 4.19
C LYS A 93 -9.11 -23.13 3.57
N ARG A 94 -8.98 -22.64 2.31
CA ARG A 94 -7.70 -22.57 1.61
C ARG A 94 -6.86 -21.35 1.98
N ALA A 95 -7.38 -20.44 2.80
CA ALA A 95 -6.66 -19.27 3.29
C ALA A 95 -6.32 -19.36 4.78
N SER A 96 -5.12 -18.92 5.14
CA SER A 96 -4.64 -18.73 6.50
C SER A 96 -4.27 -17.28 6.73
N THR A 97 -4.96 -16.60 7.65
CA THR A 97 -4.78 -15.18 7.91
C THR A 97 -4.32 -14.93 9.34
N ILE A 98 -3.33 -14.03 9.49
CA ILE A 98 -2.91 -13.50 10.79
C ILE A 98 -3.06 -11.97 10.80
N GLN A 99 -3.31 -11.41 11.98
CA GLN A 99 -3.14 -9.98 12.23
C GLN A 99 -1.65 -9.64 12.32
N SER A 100 -1.22 -8.57 11.67
CA SER A 100 0.16 -8.10 11.68
C SER A 100 0.27 -6.62 12.07
N PRO A 101 1.44 -6.16 12.56
CA PRO A 101 1.68 -4.74 12.81
C PRO A 101 1.74 -3.91 11.52
N GLY A 102 0.57 -3.62 10.94
CA GLY A 102 0.42 -2.97 9.64
C GLY A 102 0.84 -3.88 8.47
N GLY A 103 0.75 -3.37 7.24
CA GLY A 103 1.20 -4.06 6.04
C GLY A 103 2.68 -4.41 6.07
N THR A 104 3.53 -3.53 6.62
CA THR A 104 4.97 -3.78 6.81
C THR A 104 5.24 -5.04 7.60
N GLY A 105 4.49 -5.26 8.69
CA GLY A 105 4.59 -6.49 9.49
C GLY A 105 4.15 -7.72 8.70
N GLY A 106 3.09 -7.59 7.88
CA GLY A 106 2.62 -8.65 6.98
C GLY A 106 3.68 -9.03 5.94
N LEU A 107 4.25 -8.03 5.24
CA LEU A 107 5.33 -8.21 4.28
C LEU A 107 6.54 -8.92 4.93
N ARG A 108 6.96 -8.49 6.12
CA ARG A 108 8.11 -9.08 6.82
C ARG A 108 7.84 -10.53 7.23
N VAL A 109 6.71 -10.84 7.84
CA VAL A 109 6.37 -12.21 8.25
C VAL A 109 6.23 -13.14 7.03
N GLY A 110 5.63 -12.65 5.94
CA GLY A 110 5.55 -13.38 4.68
C GLY A 110 6.93 -13.65 4.06
N ALA A 111 7.80 -12.66 4.06
CA ALA A 111 9.18 -12.81 3.60
C ALA A 111 9.96 -13.85 4.42
N ASP A 112 9.89 -13.78 5.75
CA ASP A 112 10.53 -14.74 6.65
C ASP A 112 9.97 -16.17 6.47
N LEU A 113 8.66 -16.30 6.18
CA LEU A 113 8.03 -17.59 5.88
C LEU A 113 8.60 -18.20 4.60
N ILE A 114 8.64 -17.42 3.53
CA ILE A 114 9.13 -17.90 2.23
C ILE A 114 10.61 -18.27 2.33
N LYS A 115 11.44 -17.42 2.91
CA LYS A 115 12.89 -17.68 3.07
C LYS A 115 13.18 -18.94 3.91
N LYS A 116 12.33 -19.25 4.86
CA LYS A 116 12.47 -20.47 5.67
C LYS A 116 12.37 -21.76 4.83
N PHE A 117 11.52 -21.77 3.79
CA PHE A 117 11.26 -22.95 2.96
C PHE A 117 11.90 -22.87 1.57
N LYS A 118 12.24 -21.68 1.12
CA LYS A 118 12.87 -21.39 -0.16
C LYS A 118 14.11 -20.51 0.07
N PRO A 119 15.15 -21.00 0.74
CA PRO A 119 16.30 -20.19 1.18
C PRO A 119 17.05 -19.52 0.01
N ASN A 120 17.02 -20.11 -1.19
CA ASN A 120 17.72 -19.63 -2.37
C ASN A 120 16.82 -18.76 -3.28
N SER A 121 15.51 -18.60 -2.97
CA SER A 121 14.63 -17.78 -3.79
C SER A 121 15.07 -16.33 -3.79
N LYS A 122 14.96 -15.69 -4.92
CA LYS A 122 15.11 -14.24 -5.11
C LYS A 122 13.75 -13.60 -5.09
N ILE A 123 13.71 -12.27 -4.90
CA ILE A 123 12.49 -11.50 -5.06
C ILE A 123 12.63 -10.48 -6.18
N TRP A 124 11.61 -10.39 -7.00
CA TRP A 124 11.49 -9.48 -8.13
C TRP A 124 10.47 -8.41 -7.80
N MET A 125 10.84 -7.14 -7.93
CA MET A 125 10.00 -5.99 -7.58
C MET A 125 9.83 -5.07 -8.78
N SER A 126 8.70 -4.36 -8.84
CA SER A 126 8.50 -3.34 -9.87
C SER A 126 9.56 -2.24 -9.77
N SER A 127 10.00 -1.75 -10.93
CA SER A 127 10.84 -0.56 -11.03
C SER A 127 10.04 0.60 -11.63
N PRO A 128 9.73 1.64 -10.83
CA PRO A 128 9.99 1.81 -9.38
C PRO A 128 9.03 1.02 -8.48
N THR A 129 9.35 0.96 -7.18
CA THR A 129 8.48 0.39 -6.15
C THR A 129 8.50 1.24 -4.88
N TRP A 130 7.66 0.94 -3.90
CA TRP A 130 7.74 1.56 -2.58
C TRP A 130 9.12 1.31 -1.94
N ALA A 131 9.82 2.41 -1.60
CA ALA A 131 11.22 2.35 -1.19
C ALA A 131 11.51 1.36 -0.05
N ASN A 132 10.54 1.18 0.89
CA ASN A 132 10.72 0.27 2.02
C ASN A 132 10.64 -1.23 1.65
N HIS A 133 10.13 -1.59 0.47
CA HIS A 133 10.13 -2.98 0.01
C HIS A 133 11.55 -3.55 0.01
N LYS A 134 12.51 -2.84 -0.60
CA LYS A 134 13.92 -3.28 -0.64
C LYS A 134 14.47 -3.53 0.77
N GLY A 135 14.20 -2.62 1.71
CA GLY A 135 14.64 -2.77 3.10
C GLY A 135 14.04 -3.99 3.79
N ILE A 136 12.73 -4.22 3.67
CA ILE A 136 12.02 -5.34 4.29
C ILE A 136 12.58 -6.68 3.79
N PHE A 137 12.67 -6.85 2.47
CA PHE A 137 13.06 -8.13 1.88
C PHE A 137 14.56 -8.40 2.00
N THR A 138 15.41 -7.37 1.91
CA THR A 138 16.85 -7.50 2.21
C THR A 138 17.06 -7.92 3.66
N ALA A 139 16.34 -7.34 4.61
CA ALA A 139 16.41 -7.72 6.02
C ALA A 139 15.91 -9.14 6.30
N SER A 140 15.12 -9.72 5.41
CA SER A 140 14.70 -11.14 5.44
C SER A 140 15.66 -12.06 4.66
N GLY A 141 16.77 -11.52 4.10
CA GLY A 141 17.80 -12.28 3.39
C GLY A 141 17.49 -12.58 1.93
N PHE A 142 16.60 -11.83 1.29
CA PHE A 142 16.38 -11.94 -0.16
C PHE A 142 17.46 -11.20 -0.96
N GLU A 143 17.91 -11.80 -2.06
CA GLU A 143 18.50 -11.10 -3.18
C GLU A 143 17.38 -10.39 -3.95
N ILE A 144 17.57 -9.09 -4.20
CA ILE A 144 16.57 -8.22 -4.84
C ILE A 144 16.87 -8.13 -6.33
N ASN A 145 15.86 -8.40 -7.15
CA ASN A 145 15.85 -8.11 -8.58
C ASN A 145 14.69 -7.15 -8.90
N ASP A 146 14.82 -6.42 -9.99
CA ASP A 146 13.80 -5.50 -10.45
C ASP A 146 13.19 -6.03 -11.78
N TYR A 147 11.89 -5.80 -12.00
CA TYR A 147 11.26 -5.92 -13.32
C TYR A 147 10.75 -4.55 -13.79
N PRO A 148 10.81 -4.26 -15.11
CA PRO A 148 10.25 -3.03 -15.67
C PRO A 148 8.76 -2.91 -15.36
N TYR A 149 8.29 -1.73 -14.95
CA TYR A 149 6.89 -1.51 -14.63
C TYR A 149 6.35 -0.21 -15.21
N TYR A 150 7.09 0.89 -15.04
CA TYR A 150 6.62 2.21 -15.43
C TYR A 150 7.45 2.75 -16.59
N ASP A 151 6.75 3.16 -17.63
CA ASP A 151 7.34 3.89 -18.75
C ASP A 151 7.20 5.40 -18.51
N ALA A 152 8.34 6.07 -18.41
CA ALA A 152 8.39 7.50 -18.16
C ALA A 152 8.02 8.36 -19.39
N GLU A 153 8.02 7.81 -20.60
CA GLU A 153 7.63 8.51 -21.83
C GLU A 153 6.11 8.47 -22.00
N THR A 154 5.53 7.29 -21.95
CA THR A 154 4.08 7.10 -22.12
C THR A 154 3.26 7.33 -20.86
N LYS A 155 3.93 7.48 -19.68
CA LYS A 155 3.30 7.65 -18.36
C LYS A 155 2.34 6.50 -18.01
N SER A 156 2.64 5.30 -18.49
CA SER A 156 1.83 4.09 -18.37
C SER A 156 2.64 2.89 -17.89
N VAL A 157 2.02 1.72 -17.80
CA VAL A 157 2.73 0.46 -17.54
C VAL A 157 3.54 0.07 -18.77
N ASN A 158 4.83 -0.22 -18.59
CA ASN A 158 5.69 -0.86 -19.61
C ASN A 158 5.39 -2.36 -19.65
N PHE A 159 4.20 -2.71 -20.15
CA PHE A 159 3.66 -4.05 -19.99
C PHE A 159 4.44 -5.12 -20.77
N ASP A 160 4.89 -4.82 -21.98
CA ASP A 160 5.61 -5.79 -22.82
C ASP A 160 6.96 -6.20 -22.22
N GLU A 161 7.74 -5.22 -21.72
CA GLU A 161 9.00 -5.51 -21.04
C GLU A 161 8.79 -6.16 -19.67
N MET A 162 7.74 -5.73 -18.95
CA MET A 162 7.31 -6.39 -17.71
C MET A 162 7.07 -7.88 -17.96
N MET A 163 6.22 -8.23 -18.93
CA MET A 163 5.89 -9.62 -19.23
C MET A 163 7.08 -10.40 -19.77
N THR A 164 7.95 -9.80 -20.58
CA THR A 164 9.21 -10.42 -21.01
C THR A 164 10.07 -10.84 -19.81
N THR A 165 10.16 -9.97 -18.80
CA THR A 165 10.89 -10.27 -17.58
C THR A 165 10.18 -11.33 -16.74
N LEU A 166 8.87 -11.19 -16.48
CA LEU A 166 8.09 -12.13 -15.66
C LEU A 166 8.13 -13.55 -16.23
N ASN A 167 8.09 -13.69 -17.57
CA ASN A 167 8.16 -14.98 -18.24
C ASN A 167 9.55 -15.65 -18.17
N SER A 168 10.58 -14.90 -17.76
CA SER A 168 11.95 -15.42 -17.56
C SER A 168 12.28 -15.77 -16.11
N ILE A 169 11.39 -15.44 -15.16
CA ILE A 169 11.64 -15.65 -13.72
C ILE A 169 11.63 -17.14 -13.39
N PRO A 170 12.68 -17.64 -12.71
CA PRO A 170 12.77 -19.05 -12.33
C PRO A 170 11.65 -19.51 -11.38
N ALA A 171 11.26 -20.77 -11.53
CA ALA A 171 10.30 -21.39 -10.60
C ALA A 171 10.80 -21.32 -9.14
N GLY A 172 9.91 -20.91 -8.26
CA GLY A 172 10.18 -20.77 -6.82
C GLY A 172 10.78 -19.43 -6.40
N ASP A 173 11.15 -18.54 -7.35
CA ASP A 173 11.38 -17.13 -7.03
C ASP A 173 10.06 -16.42 -6.68
N VAL A 174 10.14 -15.23 -6.12
CA VAL A 174 8.99 -14.45 -5.65
C VAL A 174 8.82 -13.21 -6.51
N VAL A 175 7.58 -12.91 -6.91
CA VAL A 175 7.25 -11.65 -7.59
C VAL A 175 6.36 -10.81 -6.68
N LEU A 176 6.86 -9.63 -6.30
CA LEU A 176 6.11 -8.67 -5.51
C LEU A 176 5.29 -7.77 -6.43
N LEU A 177 3.98 -7.77 -6.24
CA LEU A 177 3.01 -7.03 -7.05
C LEU A 177 2.15 -6.13 -6.16
N HIS A 178 1.92 -4.88 -6.57
CA HIS A 178 0.90 -4.04 -5.94
C HIS A 178 -0.47 -4.39 -6.52
N VAL A 179 -1.44 -4.66 -5.66
CA VAL A 179 -2.81 -5.03 -6.09
C VAL A 179 -3.53 -3.87 -6.74
N CYS A 180 -3.42 -2.68 -6.16
CA CYS A 180 -3.95 -1.43 -6.73
C CYS A 180 -3.19 -0.22 -6.18
N CYS A 181 -3.41 0.94 -6.80
CA CYS A 181 -2.84 2.22 -6.39
C CYS A 181 -1.32 2.16 -6.25
N HIS A 182 -0.66 1.67 -7.29
CA HIS A 182 0.78 1.41 -7.32
C HIS A 182 1.60 2.58 -6.76
N ASN A 183 2.37 2.32 -5.73
CA ASN A 183 3.26 3.31 -5.11
C ASN A 183 4.69 3.14 -5.66
N PRO A 184 5.25 4.11 -6.41
CA PRO A 184 4.91 5.55 -6.39
C PRO A 184 4.08 6.07 -7.57
N THR A 185 3.75 5.27 -8.58
CA THR A 185 3.34 5.77 -9.89
C THR A 185 1.85 6.14 -9.99
N GLY A 186 0.98 5.47 -9.22
CA GLY A 186 -0.47 5.58 -9.37
C GLY A 186 -1.02 4.89 -10.63
N VAL A 187 -0.19 4.14 -11.35
CA VAL A 187 -0.56 3.40 -12.58
C VAL A 187 -0.75 1.94 -12.22
N ASP A 188 -1.92 1.39 -12.52
CA ASP A 188 -2.31 0.02 -12.19
C ASP A 188 -2.50 -0.83 -13.45
N LEU A 189 -2.38 -2.14 -13.30
CA LEU A 189 -2.71 -3.11 -14.34
C LEU A 189 -4.23 -3.16 -14.56
N ASN A 190 -4.65 -3.35 -15.80
CA ASN A 190 -6.03 -3.65 -16.13
C ASN A 190 -6.34 -5.16 -16.02
N THR A 191 -7.57 -5.56 -16.29
CA THR A 191 -8.01 -6.96 -16.13
C THR A 191 -7.24 -7.92 -17.02
N GLU A 192 -7.08 -7.60 -18.30
CA GLU A 192 -6.36 -8.42 -19.28
C GLU A 192 -4.89 -8.56 -18.93
N GLN A 193 -4.29 -7.49 -18.40
CA GLN A 193 -2.91 -7.52 -17.93
C GLN A 193 -2.76 -8.40 -16.68
N TRP A 194 -3.73 -8.37 -15.76
CA TRP A 194 -3.74 -9.29 -14.61
C TRP A 194 -3.88 -10.75 -15.04
N GLU A 195 -4.73 -11.04 -16.04
CA GLU A 195 -4.85 -12.39 -16.60
C GLU A 195 -3.50 -12.91 -17.10
N ALA A 196 -2.79 -12.12 -17.91
CA ALA A 196 -1.49 -12.49 -18.43
C ALA A 196 -0.42 -12.67 -17.32
N VAL A 197 -0.43 -11.84 -16.27
CA VAL A 197 0.46 -11.98 -15.10
C VAL A 197 0.19 -13.29 -14.36
N ILE A 198 -1.08 -13.65 -14.18
CA ILE A 198 -1.47 -14.89 -13.51
C ILE A 198 -1.08 -16.11 -14.35
N GLU A 199 -1.33 -16.08 -15.67
CA GLU A 199 -0.90 -17.12 -16.59
C GLU A 199 0.62 -17.31 -16.56
N SER A 200 1.39 -16.23 -16.51
CA SER A 200 2.85 -16.29 -16.34
C SER A 200 3.26 -16.95 -15.04
N SER A 201 2.58 -16.64 -13.93
CA SER A 201 2.85 -17.28 -12.63
C SER A 201 2.61 -18.79 -12.67
N VAL A 202 1.47 -19.20 -13.26
CA VAL A 202 1.11 -20.62 -13.42
C VAL A 202 2.13 -21.34 -14.30
N ALA A 203 2.48 -20.76 -15.44
CA ALA A 203 3.37 -21.37 -16.42
C ALA A 203 4.82 -21.51 -15.94
N ASN A 204 5.34 -20.50 -15.24
CA ASN A 204 6.75 -20.43 -14.81
C ASN A 204 6.96 -20.84 -13.35
N GLY A 205 5.91 -20.95 -12.55
CA GLY A 205 6.00 -21.44 -11.16
C GLY A 205 6.66 -20.49 -10.17
N TRP A 206 6.69 -19.18 -10.45
CA TRP A 206 7.08 -18.17 -9.46
C TRP A 206 5.91 -17.87 -8.50
N LEU A 207 6.24 -17.47 -7.27
CA LEU A 207 5.27 -17.24 -6.21
C LEU A 207 4.80 -15.78 -6.20
N PRO A 208 3.50 -15.49 -6.39
CA PRO A 208 2.96 -14.14 -6.22
C PRO A 208 2.96 -13.70 -4.76
N PHE A 209 3.52 -12.51 -4.50
CA PHE A 209 3.41 -11.82 -3.23
C PHE A 209 2.73 -10.47 -3.47
N LEU A 210 1.52 -10.32 -2.99
CA LEU A 210 0.62 -9.21 -3.31
C LEU A 210 0.61 -8.21 -2.16
N ASP A 211 1.05 -6.96 -2.41
CA ASP A 211 0.94 -5.85 -1.46
C ASP A 211 -0.39 -5.12 -1.69
N PHE A 212 -1.26 -5.14 -0.70
CA PHE A 212 -2.60 -4.57 -0.77
C PHE A 212 -2.83 -3.51 0.31
N ALA A 213 -2.12 -2.40 0.19
CA ALA A 213 -2.14 -1.31 1.17
C ALA A 213 -3.27 -0.28 0.95
N TYR A 214 -3.93 -0.28 -0.22
CA TYR A 214 -4.81 0.81 -0.67
C TYR A 214 -6.20 0.34 -1.11
N GLN A 215 -6.69 -0.79 -0.63
CA GLN A 215 -8.02 -1.29 -0.97
C GLN A 215 -9.11 -0.25 -0.72
N GLY A 216 -9.92 0.05 -1.73
CA GLY A 216 -10.99 1.04 -1.73
C GLY A 216 -10.58 2.43 -2.22
N PHE A 217 -9.28 2.68 -2.46
CA PHE A 217 -8.78 3.95 -3.03
C PHE A 217 -8.63 3.95 -4.56
N GLY A 218 -8.72 2.81 -5.21
CA GLY A 218 -8.77 2.72 -6.67
C GLY A 218 -10.15 3.07 -7.19
N ASP A 219 -11.04 2.08 -7.23
CA ASP A 219 -12.42 2.25 -7.68
C ASP A 219 -13.46 1.95 -6.58
N SER A 220 -13.32 0.81 -5.90
CA SER A 220 -14.12 0.43 -4.73
C SER A 220 -13.44 -0.70 -3.97
N VAL A 221 -13.94 -1.00 -2.77
CA VAL A 221 -13.45 -2.14 -1.97
C VAL A 221 -13.52 -3.45 -2.76
N GLU A 222 -14.62 -3.64 -3.50
CA GLU A 222 -14.88 -4.85 -4.28
C GLU A 222 -14.06 -4.89 -5.58
N LYS A 223 -14.03 -3.79 -6.33
CA LYS A 223 -13.31 -3.74 -7.61
C LYS A 223 -11.79 -3.87 -7.42
N ASP A 224 -11.27 -3.27 -6.37
CA ASP A 224 -9.83 -3.26 -6.11
C ASP A 224 -9.29 -4.65 -5.74
N ARG A 225 -10.16 -5.61 -5.33
CA ARG A 225 -9.76 -6.99 -5.04
C ARG A 225 -9.89 -7.96 -6.21
N ALA A 226 -10.38 -7.51 -7.36
CA ALA A 226 -10.74 -8.41 -8.48
C ALA A 226 -9.59 -9.35 -8.89
N CYS A 227 -8.34 -8.86 -8.92
CA CYS A 227 -7.19 -9.72 -9.25
C CYS A 227 -6.96 -10.83 -8.21
N LEU A 228 -7.29 -10.62 -6.92
CA LEU A 228 -7.18 -11.65 -5.89
C LEU A 228 -8.15 -12.80 -6.13
N GLU A 229 -9.37 -12.50 -6.61
CA GLU A 229 -10.36 -13.50 -7.00
C GLU A 229 -9.88 -14.31 -8.22
N MET A 230 -9.15 -13.67 -9.14
CA MET A 230 -8.53 -14.34 -10.28
C MET A 230 -7.39 -15.28 -9.84
N PHE A 231 -6.48 -14.83 -8.96
CA PHE A 231 -5.44 -15.68 -8.37
C PHE A 231 -6.04 -16.87 -7.61
N ALA A 232 -7.13 -16.65 -6.87
CA ALA A 232 -7.81 -17.71 -6.12
C ALA A 232 -8.37 -18.83 -7.03
N LYS A 233 -8.83 -18.47 -8.25
CA LYS A 233 -9.31 -19.41 -9.26
C LYS A 233 -8.19 -20.17 -9.98
N ALA A 234 -6.98 -19.64 -9.99
CA ALA A 234 -5.82 -20.30 -10.61
C ALA A 234 -5.28 -21.47 -9.77
N GLU A 235 -5.79 -21.68 -8.54
CA GLU A 235 -5.43 -22.78 -7.64
C GLU A 235 -3.93 -22.91 -7.37
N ILE A 236 -3.20 -21.79 -7.34
CA ILE A 236 -1.78 -21.71 -6.99
C ILE A 236 -1.58 -21.17 -5.57
N ASP A 237 -0.39 -21.37 -5.02
CA ASP A 237 0.03 -20.67 -3.81
C ASP A 237 0.25 -19.20 -4.09
N PHE A 238 -0.24 -18.32 -3.22
CA PHE A 238 0.08 -16.89 -3.23
C PHE A 238 -0.03 -16.28 -1.83
N VAL A 239 0.58 -15.12 -1.66
CA VAL A 239 0.66 -14.42 -0.38
C VAL A 239 0.11 -13.01 -0.54
N VAL A 240 -0.70 -12.54 0.42
CA VAL A 240 -1.25 -11.17 0.43
C VAL A 240 -0.86 -10.50 1.74
N ALA A 241 -0.18 -9.35 1.65
CA ALA A 241 -0.01 -8.44 2.78
C ALA A 241 -1.00 -7.28 2.63
N SER A 242 -1.96 -7.17 3.52
CA SER A 242 -2.97 -6.11 3.52
C SER A 242 -2.79 -5.15 4.70
N SER A 243 -3.32 -3.93 4.57
CA SER A 243 -3.14 -2.88 5.58
C SER A 243 -4.41 -2.06 5.76
N PHE A 244 -4.72 -1.75 7.01
CA PHE A 244 -5.79 -0.83 7.41
C PHE A 244 -5.30 0.58 7.74
N SER A 245 -4.02 0.86 7.52
CA SER A 245 -3.43 2.18 7.79
C SER A 245 -4.14 3.30 7.03
N LYS A 246 -4.51 3.06 5.75
CA LYS A 246 -5.09 4.10 4.89
C LYS A 246 -6.60 4.00 4.83
N ASN A 247 -7.16 2.85 4.50
CA ASN A 247 -8.60 2.70 4.27
C ASN A 247 -9.47 2.76 5.53
N LEU A 248 -8.89 2.52 6.72
CA LEU A 248 -9.53 2.80 8.01
C LEU A 248 -8.91 4.01 8.73
N ALA A 249 -7.96 4.71 8.10
CA ALA A 249 -7.20 5.82 8.69
C ALA A 249 -6.51 5.47 10.03
N LEU A 250 -6.15 4.20 10.24
CA LEU A 250 -5.52 3.67 11.46
C LEU A 250 -3.98 3.66 11.36
N TYR A 251 -3.38 4.76 10.91
CA TYR A 251 -1.95 4.85 10.61
C TYR A 251 -1.05 4.50 11.79
N ASN A 252 -1.36 4.99 12.98
CA ASN A 252 -0.60 4.80 14.21
C ASN A 252 -1.00 3.56 15.01
N GLU A 253 -2.15 2.94 14.70
CA GLU A 253 -2.62 1.73 15.37
C GLU A 253 -1.91 0.46 14.90
N ARG A 254 -1.19 0.53 13.78
CA ARG A 254 -0.40 -0.56 13.22
C ARG A 254 -1.23 -1.83 12.97
N VAL A 255 -2.29 -1.70 12.17
CA VAL A 255 -3.22 -2.79 11.83
C VAL A 255 -3.05 -3.21 10.38
N GLY A 256 -2.87 -4.51 10.18
CA GLY A 256 -2.76 -5.15 8.88
C GLY A 256 -2.90 -6.66 9.00
N ALA A 257 -2.72 -7.36 7.91
CA ALA A 257 -2.78 -8.81 7.88
C ALA A 257 -1.78 -9.42 6.89
N LEU A 258 -1.38 -10.65 7.16
CA LEU A 258 -0.79 -11.55 6.20
C LEU A 258 -1.78 -12.68 5.95
N THR A 259 -2.12 -12.90 4.70
CA THR A 259 -2.93 -14.03 4.25
C THR A 259 -2.12 -14.89 3.29
N VAL A 260 -1.99 -16.18 3.60
CA VAL A 260 -1.44 -17.17 2.69
C VAL A 260 -2.58 -17.99 2.13
N VAL A 261 -2.66 -18.11 0.83
CA VAL A 261 -3.63 -18.94 0.11
C VAL A 261 -2.90 -20.11 -0.53
N SER A 262 -3.46 -21.30 -0.39
CA SER A 262 -2.90 -22.51 -0.96
C SER A 262 -3.97 -23.32 -1.68
N PRO A 263 -3.61 -24.24 -2.59
CA PRO A 263 -4.56 -25.10 -3.30
C PRO A 263 -5.42 -25.95 -2.35
N THR A 264 -4.91 -26.33 -1.17
CA THR A 264 -5.64 -27.17 -0.20
C THR A 264 -5.70 -26.53 1.18
N SER A 265 -6.76 -26.87 1.94
CA SER A 265 -6.89 -26.47 3.37
C SER A 265 -5.79 -27.07 4.26
N LYS A 266 -5.27 -28.24 3.89
CA LYS A 266 -4.15 -28.88 4.59
C LYS A 266 -2.90 -28.00 4.50
N ASP A 267 -2.55 -27.56 3.30
CA ASP A 267 -1.35 -26.74 3.06
C ASP A 267 -1.49 -25.35 3.72
N ALA A 268 -2.66 -24.74 3.63
CA ALA A 268 -2.96 -23.50 4.35
C ALA A 268 -2.80 -23.66 5.89
N SER A 269 -3.24 -24.78 6.45
CA SER A 269 -3.07 -25.09 7.88
C SER A 269 -1.60 -25.30 8.25
N VAL A 270 -0.82 -25.97 7.40
CA VAL A 270 0.62 -26.13 7.58
C VAL A 270 1.32 -24.77 7.56
N ALA A 271 1.01 -23.92 6.59
CA ALA A 271 1.53 -22.54 6.53
C ALA A 271 1.23 -21.76 7.82
N MET A 272 -0.03 -21.81 8.32
CA MET A 272 -0.42 -21.18 9.60
C MET A 272 0.45 -21.65 10.77
N SER A 273 0.76 -22.95 10.84
CA SER A 273 1.58 -23.50 11.93
C SER A 273 2.98 -22.89 11.97
N HIS A 274 3.57 -22.62 10.80
CA HIS A 274 4.88 -22.00 10.68
C HIS A 274 4.84 -20.48 10.87
N ILE A 275 3.81 -19.81 10.36
CA ILE A 275 3.58 -18.37 10.58
C ILE A 275 3.51 -18.08 12.08
N LYS A 276 2.77 -18.87 12.85
CA LYS A 276 2.70 -18.72 14.32
C LYS A 276 4.09 -18.77 14.99
N LYS A 277 5.00 -19.63 14.53
CA LYS A 277 6.36 -19.69 15.06
C LYS A 277 7.17 -18.45 14.71
N ILE A 278 7.02 -17.92 13.49
CA ILE A 278 7.69 -16.70 13.04
C ILE A 278 7.17 -15.50 13.83
N VAL A 279 5.86 -15.36 13.97
CA VAL A 279 5.24 -14.30 14.78
C VAL A 279 5.74 -14.37 16.23
N ARG A 280 5.78 -15.59 16.81
CA ARG A 280 6.19 -15.77 18.22
C ARG A 280 7.58 -15.26 18.52
N VAL A 281 8.53 -15.37 17.59
CA VAL A 281 9.91 -14.91 17.77
C VAL A 281 10.14 -13.49 17.27
N ASN A 282 9.20 -12.89 16.54
CA ASN A 282 9.29 -11.53 16.02
C ASN A 282 8.65 -10.52 17.00
N TYR A 283 7.32 -10.53 17.12
CA TYR A 283 6.56 -9.61 17.99
C TYR A 283 5.64 -10.33 18.99
N SER A 284 5.74 -11.64 19.11
CA SER A 284 5.01 -12.50 20.05
C SER A 284 3.50 -12.62 19.79
N ASN A 285 2.78 -11.50 19.82
CA ASN A 285 1.35 -11.36 19.59
C ASN A 285 1.09 -10.01 18.94
N PRO A 286 0.04 -9.86 18.11
CA PRO A 286 -0.29 -8.55 17.54
C PRO A 286 -0.84 -7.59 18.60
N PRO A 287 -0.71 -6.25 18.39
CA PRO A 287 -1.33 -5.24 19.22
C PRO A 287 -2.86 -5.36 19.12
N ALA A 288 -3.55 -5.28 20.29
CA ALA A 288 -4.97 -5.61 20.35
C ALA A 288 -5.88 -4.49 19.86
N HIS A 289 -5.65 -3.24 20.28
CA HIS A 289 -6.65 -2.15 20.18
C HIS A 289 -7.11 -1.93 18.73
N GLY A 290 -6.23 -1.53 17.84
CA GLY A 290 -6.59 -1.26 16.45
C GLY A 290 -7.14 -2.48 15.70
N GLY A 291 -6.64 -3.70 16.02
CA GLY A 291 -7.16 -4.93 15.44
C GLY A 291 -8.60 -5.24 15.88
N LEU A 292 -8.94 -4.97 17.13
CA LEU A 292 -10.30 -5.15 17.66
C LEU A 292 -11.24 -4.09 17.08
N VAL A 293 -10.81 -2.85 16.96
CA VAL A 293 -11.57 -1.78 16.28
C VAL A 293 -11.86 -2.15 14.83
N ALA A 294 -10.84 -2.56 14.08
CA ALA A 294 -11.02 -3.01 12.68
C ALA A 294 -11.97 -4.21 12.59
N LYS A 295 -11.86 -5.18 13.53
CA LYS A 295 -12.77 -6.32 13.61
C LYS A 295 -14.23 -5.87 13.78
N ILE A 296 -14.50 -4.93 14.68
CA ILE A 296 -15.86 -4.41 14.94
C ILE A 296 -16.41 -3.76 13.67
N VAL A 297 -15.66 -2.86 13.04
CA VAL A 297 -16.09 -2.17 11.81
C VAL A 297 -16.39 -3.16 10.68
N LEU A 298 -15.59 -4.19 10.53
CA LEU A 298 -15.75 -5.17 9.43
C LEU A 298 -16.87 -6.17 9.69
N ALA A 299 -17.18 -6.46 10.97
CA ALA A 299 -18.21 -7.42 11.36
C ALA A 299 -19.61 -6.82 11.45
N ASP A 300 -19.72 -5.56 11.88
CA ASP A 300 -21.00 -4.85 11.98
C ASP A 300 -21.42 -4.28 10.63
N GLU A 301 -22.58 -4.67 10.13
CA GLU A 301 -23.08 -4.28 8.81
C GLU A 301 -23.27 -2.75 8.67
N SER A 302 -23.75 -2.09 9.72
CA SER A 302 -23.98 -0.65 9.73
C SER A 302 -22.66 0.11 9.72
N LEU A 303 -21.69 -0.29 10.54
CA LEU A 303 -20.37 0.32 10.58
C LEU A 303 -19.59 0.05 9.30
N ARG A 304 -19.70 -1.15 8.74
CA ARG A 304 -19.08 -1.48 7.45
C ARG A 304 -19.64 -0.62 6.31
N SER A 305 -20.96 -0.43 6.28
CA SER A 305 -21.60 0.44 5.28
C SER A 305 -21.17 1.90 5.44
N LEU A 306 -21.10 2.40 6.68
CA LEU A 306 -20.59 3.74 6.99
C LEU A 306 -19.14 3.88 6.57
N TRP A 307 -18.28 2.91 6.89
CA TRP A 307 -16.87 2.90 6.45
C TRP A 307 -16.72 2.98 4.93
N ILE A 308 -17.50 2.17 4.20
CA ILE A 308 -17.46 2.18 2.72
C ILE A 308 -17.84 3.56 2.17
N ALA A 309 -18.85 4.20 2.76
CA ALA A 309 -19.25 5.55 2.38
C ALA A 309 -18.19 6.61 2.70
N GLU A 310 -17.60 6.58 3.90
CA GLU A 310 -16.50 7.50 4.28
C GLU A 310 -15.27 7.31 3.38
N LEU A 311 -14.90 6.07 3.07
CA LEU A 311 -13.79 5.74 2.17
C LEU A 311 -14.07 6.22 0.73
N ALA A 312 -15.32 6.12 0.26
CA ALA A 312 -15.72 6.64 -1.04
C ALA A 312 -15.53 8.17 -1.11
N LEU A 313 -15.93 8.90 -0.08
CA LEU A 313 -15.71 10.35 0.00
C LEU A 313 -14.20 10.71 -0.06
N MET A 314 -13.35 9.95 0.66
CA MET A 314 -11.90 10.14 0.62
C MET A 314 -11.34 9.92 -0.80
N ARG A 315 -11.74 8.83 -1.45
CA ARG A 315 -11.33 8.51 -2.83
C ARG A 315 -11.77 9.55 -3.84
N ASP A 316 -13.04 9.97 -3.76
CA ASP A 316 -13.63 10.89 -4.72
C ASP A 316 -12.99 12.29 -4.59
N ARG A 317 -12.72 12.74 -3.34
CA ARG A 317 -11.94 13.95 -3.10
C ARG A 317 -10.53 13.89 -3.73
N ILE A 318 -9.83 12.74 -3.63
CA ILE A 318 -8.53 12.59 -4.29
C ILE A 318 -8.66 12.74 -5.81
N LYS A 319 -9.71 12.16 -6.41
CA LYS A 319 -10.00 12.29 -7.84
C LYS A 319 -10.28 13.75 -8.24
N GLU A 320 -11.00 14.49 -7.41
CA GLU A 320 -11.24 15.93 -7.61
C GLU A 320 -9.95 16.72 -7.54
N MET A 321 -9.09 16.46 -6.55
CA MET A 321 -7.79 17.15 -6.43
C MET A 321 -6.86 16.85 -7.62
N ARG A 322 -6.91 15.65 -8.21
CA ARG A 322 -6.18 15.34 -9.44
C ARG A 322 -6.63 16.21 -10.60
N LYS A 323 -7.95 16.36 -10.80
CA LYS A 323 -8.52 17.19 -11.84
C LYS A 323 -8.17 18.67 -11.63
N ALA A 324 -8.36 19.17 -10.41
CA ALA A 324 -8.05 20.55 -10.07
C ALA A 324 -6.56 20.87 -10.24
N PHE A 325 -5.67 19.94 -9.90
CA PHE A 325 -4.23 20.10 -10.10
C PHE A 325 -3.85 20.21 -11.58
N VAL A 326 -4.39 19.34 -12.43
CA VAL A 326 -4.13 19.37 -13.87
C VAL A 326 -4.68 20.64 -14.49
N SER A 327 -5.96 20.98 -14.24
CA SER A 327 -6.56 22.23 -14.73
C SER A 327 -5.80 23.47 -14.24
N GLY A 328 -5.40 23.46 -12.97
CA GLY A 328 -4.63 24.58 -12.41
C GLY A 328 -3.27 24.81 -13.07
N LEU A 329 -2.60 23.75 -13.57
CA LEU A 329 -1.37 23.89 -14.35
C LEU A 329 -1.64 24.34 -15.80
N GLU A 330 -2.69 23.80 -16.43
CA GLU A 330 -3.14 24.22 -17.76
C GLU A 330 -3.51 25.72 -17.78
N ASP A 331 -4.26 26.21 -16.79
CA ASP A 331 -4.66 27.60 -16.65
C ASP A 331 -3.46 28.56 -16.49
N ARG A 332 -2.30 28.05 -16.05
CA ARG A 332 -1.03 28.78 -15.91
C ARG A 332 -0.11 28.70 -17.13
N GLY A 333 -0.60 28.06 -18.20
CA GLY A 333 0.13 27.95 -19.46
C GLY A 333 1.38 27.06 -19.35
N VAL A 334 1.34 26.02 -18.52
CA VAL A 334 2.42 25.03 -18.45
C VAL A 334 2.36 24.14 -19.69
N ASP A 335 3.42 24.15 -20.51
CA ASP A 335 3.48 23.38 -21.77
C ASP A 335 3.56 21.86 -21.56
N GLN A 336 4.12 21.42 -20.42
CA GLN A 336 4.21 20.00 -20.09
C GLN A 336 2.83 19.39 -19.88
N ASP A 337 2.54 18.26 -20.55
CA ASP A 337 1.29 17.53 -20.37
C ASP A 337 1.25 16.83 -19.00
N PHE A 338 0.26 17.19 -18.18
CA PHE A 338 -0.05 16.55 -16.90
C PHE A 338 -1.38 15.77 -16.93
N SER A 339 -2.07 15.67 -18.07
CA SER A 339 -3.39 15.04 -18.21
C SER A 339 -3.42 13.58 -17.74
N TYR A 340 -2.29 12.88 -17.85
CA TYR A 340 -2.14 11.49 -17.38
C TYR A 340 -2.38 11.32 -15.86
N ILE A 341 -2.16 12.39 -15.06
CA ILE A 341 -2.39 12.37 -13.62
C ILE A 341 -3.86 12.09 -13.29
N VAL A 342 -4.81 12.55 -14.11
CA VAL A 342 -6.24 12.30 -13.92
C VAL A 342 -6.57 10.79 -14.04
N LYS A 343 -5.81 10.04 -14.83
CA LYS A 343 -6.00 8.60 -15.06
C LYS A 343 -5.37 7.74 -13.97
N GLN A 344 -4.44 8.29 -13.18
CA GLN A 344 -3.76 7.58 -12.10
C GLN A 344 -4.67 7.38 -10.90
N ARG A 345 -4.36 6.38 -10.06
CA ARG A 345 -5.20 5.92 -8.95
C ARG A 345 -4.49 6.02 -7.61
N GLY A 346 -5.28 6.08 -6.52
CA GLY A 346 -4.74 6.14 -5.16
C GLY A 346 -4.18 7.51 -4.80
N MET A 347 -3.40 7.55 -3.73
CA MET A 347 -2.93 8.80 -3.11
C MET A 347 -1.77 9.46 -3.85
N PHE A 348 -1.02 8.71 -4.68
CA PHE A 348 0.21 9.18 -5.28
C PHE A 348 0.08 9.40 -6.79
N SER A 349 0.91 10.32 -7.27
CA SER A 349 1.21 10.53 -8.69
C SER A 349 2.69 10.70 -8.88
N PHE A 350 3.18 10.20 -9.99
CA PHE A 350 4.52 10.52 -10.49
C PHE A 350 4.37 11.75 -11.39
N SER A 351 4.79 12.91 -10.88
CA SER A 351 4.53 14.19 -11.56
C SER A 351 5.39 14.44 -12.80
N GLY A 352 6.46 13.65 -12.99
CA GLY A 352 7.43 13.91 -14.07
C GLY A 352 8.35 15.11 -13.83
N LEU A 353 8.26 15.76 -12.67
CA LEU A 353 9.19 16.82 -12.28
C LEU A 353 10.61 16.27 -12.11
N SER A 354 11.60 16.99 -12.61
CA SER A 354 13.00 16.66 -12.44
C SER A 354 13.42 16.76 -10.96
N ASN A 355 14.54 16.11 -10.60
CA ASN A 355 15.09 16.28 -9.25
C ASN A 355 15.49 17.74 -8.97
N GLU A 356 15.90 18.48 -9.99
CA GLU A 356 16.21 19.90 -9.88
C GLU A 356 14.95 20.73 -9.58
N ASN A 357 13.86 20.52 -10.32
CA ASN A 357 12.56 21.16 -10.03
C ASN A 357 12.10 20.87 -8.59
N VAL A 358 12.24 19.60 -8.13
CA VAL A 358 11.86 19.20 -6.78
C VAL A 358 12.70 19.92 -5.71
N GLU A 359 14.01 20.06 -5.90
CA GLU A 359 14.88 20.80 -4.97
C GLU A 359 14.62 22.30 -5.00
N ASN A 360 14.32 22.91 -6.17
CA ASN A 360 13.94 24.30 -6.31
C ASN A 360 12.60 24.58 -5.61
N LEU A 361 11.59 23.74 -5.79
CA LEU A 361 10.30 23.83 -5.09
C LEU A 361 10.48 23.79 -3.58
N LYS A 362 11.35 22.90 -3.08
CA LYS A 362 11.64 22.79 -1.66
C LYS A 362 12.38 24.02 -1.13
N ARG A 363 13.44 24.48 -1.80
CA ARG A 363 14.31 25.56 -1.36
C ARG A 363 13.61 26.92 -1.43
N ASP A 364 12.93 27.21 -2.54
CA ASP A 364 12.45 28.55 -2.86
C ASP A 364 10.96 28.75 -2.59
N LYS A 365 10.21 27.63 -2.50
CA LYS A 365 8.75 27.63 -2.34
C LYS A 365 8.26 26.85 -1.14
N SER A 366 9.14 26.24 -0.34
CA SER A 366 8.74 25.40 0.81
C SER A 366 7.70 24.31 0.47
N ILE A 367 7.77 23.78 -0.77
CA ILE A 367 6.93 22.68 -1.24
C ILE A 367 7.76 21.40 -1.21
N TYR A 368 7.36 20.46 -0.37
CA TYR A 368 8.10 19.25 -0.06
C TYR A 368 7.55 18.06 -0.85
N ILE A 369 8.31 17.65 -1.88
CA ILE A 369 8.01 16.54 -2.79
C ILE A 369 9.13 15.51 -2.69
N VAL A 370 8.83 14.22 -2.81
CA VAL A 370 9.85 13.16 -2.80
C VAL A 370 10.68 13.21 -4.10
N LYS A 371 11.99 12.97 -3.98
CA LYS A 371 12.88 12.85 -5.16
C LYS A 371 12.29 11.88 -6.19
N GLY A 372 12.45 12.22 -7.47
CA GLY A 372 11.80 11.52 -8.57
C GLY A 372 10.40 12.03 -8.89
N GLY A 373 9.92 13.08 -8.20
CA GLY A 373 8.66 13.74 -8.54
C GLY A 373 7.39 13.04 -8.04
N ARG A 374 7.49 12.14 -7.04
CA ARG A 374 6.28 11.56 -6.44
C ARG A 374 5.58 12.58 -5.56
N ILE A 375 4.34 12.91 -5.90
CA ILE A 375 3.46 13.77 -5.10
C ILE A 375 2.35 12.96 -4.42
N ASN A 376 2.00 13.34 -3.19
CA ASN A 376 0.78 12.89 -2.53
C ASN A 376 -0.38 13.83 -2.89
N VAL A 377 -1.19 13.42 -3.85
CA VAL A 377 -2.37 14.19 -4.31
C VAL A 377 -3.38 14.38 -3.18
N ALA A 378 -3.47 13.42 -2.25
CA ALA A 378 -4.33 13.54 -1.08
C ALA A 378 -3.89 14.64 -0.09
N GLY A 379 -2.72 15.22 -0.26
CA GLY A 379 -2.23 16.38 0.50
C GLY A 379 -2.60 17.74 -0.10
N LEU A 380 -3.17 17.76 -1.32
CA LEU A 380 -3.71 18.97 -1.93
C LEU A 380 -5.06 19.31 -1.29
N THR A 381 -5.34 20.61 -1.17
CA THR A 381 -6.58 21.20 -0.66
C THR A 381 -6.96 22.41 -1.50
N SER A 382 -8.22 22.87 -1.41
CA SER A 382 -8.62 24.13 -2.07
C SER A 382 -7.80 25.34 -1.59
N SER A 383 -7.27 25.30 -0.38
CA SER A 383 -6.47 26.39 0.18
C SER A 383 -5.00 26.39 -0.25
N ASN A 384 -4.43 25.27 -0.74
CA ASN A 384 -3.03 25.19 -1.11
C ASN A 384 -2.77 24.93 -2.60
N ILE A 385 -3.78 24.50 -3.35
CA ILE A 385 -3.61 24.04 -4.74
C ILE A 385 -3.12 25.15 -5.66
N ASP A 386 -3.64 26.38 -5.51
CA ASP A 386 -3.21 27.52 -6.31
C ASP A 386 -1.74 27.83 -6.07
N TYR A 387 -1.32 27.90 -4.82
CA TYR A 387 0.09 28.10 -4.47
C TYR A 387 1.01 27.02 -5.03
N VAL A 388 0.56 25.76 -4.99
CA VAL A 388 1.31 24.63 -5.55
C VAL A 388 1.43 24.75 -7.06
N CYS A 389 0.33 25.05 -7.77
CA CYS A 389 0.31 25.20 -9.22
C CYS A 389 1.14 26.41 -9.68
N ASP A 390 1.03 27.58 -9.00
CA ASP A 390 1.86 28.77 -9.28
C ASP A 390 3.36 28.44 -9.13
N SER A 391 3.71 27.74 -8.08
CA SER A 391 5.10 27.38 -7.78
C SER A 391 5.67 26.37 -8.79
N ILE A 392 4.88 25.38 -9.20
CA ILE A 392 5.29 24.40 -10.22
C ILE A 392 5.44 25.08 -11.58
N ALA A 393 4.49 25.95 -11.98
CA ALA A 393 4.57 26.71 -13.22
C ALA A 393 5.84 27.58 -13.25
N ALA A 394 6.18 28.24 -12.14
CA ALA A 394 7.38 29.06 -12.04
C ALA A 394 8.66 28.23 -12.26
N VAL A 395 8.82 27.07 -11.61
CA VAL A 395 10.05 26.26 -11.76
C VAL A 395 10.14 25.47 -13.08
N LEU A 396 9.06 25.40 -13.86
CA LEU A 396 9.05 24.77 -15.18
C LEU A 396 9.32 25.80 -16.31
N ASN A 397 9.03 27.09 -16.06
CA ASN A 397 9.23 28.17 -17.02
C ASN A 397 10.59 28.91 -16.85
N ASP A 398 11.30 28.66 -15.72
CA ASP A 398 12.67 29.12 -15.48
C ASP A 398 13.70 28.17 -16.15
#